data_742a86ceb23d3469e078a471f84dde16
#
_entry.id   742a86ceb23d3469e078a471f84dde16
#
_cell.length_a   1.000
_cell.length_b   1.000
_cell.length_c   1.000
_cell.angle_alpha   90.00
_cell.angle_beta   90.00
_cell.angle_gamma   90.00
#
_symmetry.space_group_name_H-M   'P 1'
#
loop_
_entity.id
_entity.type
_entity.pdbx_description
1 polymer ?
#
loop_
_entity_poly.entity_id
_entity_poly.type
_entity_poly.pdbx_seq_one_letter_code
_entity_poly.pdbx_strand_id
1 'polypeptide(L)'
;MPQIPNLPSLIDSTTPSAAYTRTGFDGQDYELVFSDEFNTDGRTFWPGDDPFWEAVDLHYWGTKDLEWYDPDAVVTEGGDMVITMTQEPWNGLNFRSGMVQSWNKMW
;
A
#
# COMPACT_ATOMS: atom_id res chain seq x y z
N MET A 1 3.70 21.73 -0.70
CA MET A 1 4.57 20.89 0.14
C MET A 1 6.02 21.11 -0.23
N PRO A 2 6.91 21.27 0.76
CA PRO A 2 8.33 21.32 0.45
C PRO A 2 8.78 19.96 -0.13
N GLN A 3 9.58 20.02 -1.17
CA GLN A 3 10.17 18.81 -1.74
C GLN A 3 11.50 18.53 -1.06
N ILE A 4 11.67 17.31 -0.62
CA ILE A 4 12.94 16.85 -0.06
C ILE A 4 13.73 16.21 -1.21
N PRO A 5 14.99 16.62 -1.44
CA PRO A 5 15.80 16.01 -2.49
C PRO A 5 15.89 14.48 -2.33
N ASN A 6 15.82 13.76 -3.44
CA ASN A 6 15.92 12.31 -3.53
C ASN A 6 14.70 11.52 -2.98
N LEU A 7 13.60 12.21 -2.64
CA LEU A 7 12.34 11.52 -2.36
C LEU A 7 11.47 11.49 -3.62
N PRO A 8 10.76 10.39 -3.85
CA PRO A 8 9.79 10.33 -4.95
C PRO A 8 8.66 11.34 -4.72
N SER A 9 8.04 11.79 -5.81
CA SER A 9 6.84 12.62 -5.72
C SER A 9 5.73 11.86 -5.00
N LEU A 10 4.92 12.56 -4.20
CA LEU A 10 3.75 11.99 -3.55
C LEU A 10 2.64 11.63 -4.55
N ILE A 11 2.65 12.26 -5.73
CA ILE A 11 1.69 11.95 -6.79
C ILE A 11 2.40 11.09 -7.83
N ASP A 12 1.82 9.92 -8.09
CA ASP A 12 2.32 9.00 -9.12
C ASP A 12 2.28 9.71 -10.48
N SER A 13 3.39 9.68 -11.21
CA SER A 13 3.51 10.35 -12.51
C SER A 13 2.56 9.78 -13.56
N THR A 14 2.05 8.56 -13.36
CA THR A 14 1.10 7.92 -14.27
C THR A 14 -0.35 8.21 -13.92
N THR A 15 -0.62 8.95 -12.84
CA THR A 15 -1.97 9.35 -12.47
C THR A 15 -2.54 10.31 -13.53
N PRO A 16 -3.74 10.05 -14.09
CA PRO A 16 -4.34 10.94 -15.07
C PRO A 16 -4.58 12.35 -14.49
N SER A 17 -4.35 13.38 -15.30
CA SER A 17 -4.54 14.77 -14.87
C SER A 17 -5.97 15.06 -14.44
N ALA A 18 -6.95 14.36 -14.97
CA ALA A 18 -8.36 14.50 -14.56
C ALA A 18 -8.60 14.10 -13.11
N ALA A 19 -7.70 13.33 -12.50
CA ALA A 19 -7.80 12.91 -11.10
C ALA A 19 -7.17 13.92 -10.14
N TYR A 20 -6.51 14.97 -10.61
CA TYR A 20 -5.80 15.93 -9.76
C TYR A 20 -6.72 16.81 -8.94
N THR A 21 -7.95 17.00 -9.39
CA THR A 21 -8.98 17.74 -8.67
C THR A 21 -10.28 16.94 -8.66
N ARG A 22 -11.04 17.09 -7.59
CA ARG A 22 -12.33 16.42 -7.47
C ARG A 22 -13.27 17.24 -6.59
N THR A 23 -14.54 17.34 -7.04
CA THR A 23 -15.58 17.95 -6.23
C THR A 23 -16.08 16.95 -5.19
N GLY A 24 -16.01 17.32 -3.92
CA GLY A 24 -16.49 16.47 -2.83
C GLY A 24 -18.01 16.54 -2.65
N PHE A 25 -18.50 15.73 -1.72
CA PHE A 25 -19.93 15.70 -1.40
C PHE A 25 -20.44 17.03 -0.78
N ASP A 26 -19.52 17.82 -0.24
CA ASP A 26 -19.83 19.16 0.31
C ASP A 26 -19.84 20.25 -0.77
N GLY A 27 -19.64 19.90 -2.04
CA GLY A 27 -19.61 20.83 -3.15
C GLY A 27 -18.29 21.60 -3.30
N GLN A 28 -17.28 21.31 -2.49
CA GLN A 28 -15.99 21.98 -2.55
C GLN A 28 -15.01 21.16 -3.38
N ASP A 29 -14.04 21.85 -3.98
CA ASP A 29 -13.00 21.21 -4.77
C ASP A 29 -11.85 20.77 -3.87
N TYR A 30 -11.41 19.52 -4.09
CA TYR A 30 -10.29 18.91 -3.40
C TYR A 30 -9.13 18.70 -4.37
N GLU A 31 -7.92 18.91 -3.88
CA GLU A 31 -6.71 18.67 -4.65
C GLU A 31 -6.06 17.35 -4.24
N LEU A 32 -5.55 16.62 -5.23
CA LEU A 32 -4.85 15.37 -5.00
C LEU A 32 -3.52 15.65 -4.29
N VAL A 33 -3.26 14.96 -3.20
CA VAL A 33 -2.00 15.09 -2.45
C VAL A 33 -1.14 13.83 -2.50
N PHE A 34 -1.72 12.69 -2.76
CA PHE A 34 -1.01 11.42 -2.87
C PHE A 34 -1.75 10.50 -3.84
N SER A 35 -0.99 9.79 -4.66
CA SER A 35 -1.54 8.72 -5.51
C SER A 35 -0.50 7.65 -5.77
N ASP A 36 -0.97 6.44 -5.98
CA ASP A 36 -0.17 5.33 -6.46
C ASP A 36 -1.04 4.48 -7.37
N GLU A 37 -0.67 4.38 -8.63
CA GLU A 37 -1.43 3.67 -9.65
C GLU A 37 -0.99 2.21 -9.79
N PHE A 38 0.06 1.81 -9.07
CA PHE A 38 0.60 0.44 -9.07
C PHE A 38 0.94 -0.09 -10.46
N ASN A 39 1.39 0.78 -11.35
CA ASN A 39 1.65 0.42 -12.76
C ASN A 39 2.99 -0.30 -12.96
N THR A 40 3.84 -0.38 -11.95
CA THR A 40 5.08 -1.17 -12.02
C THR A 40 4.83 -2.52 -11.37
N ASP A 41 4.89 -3.59 -12.18
CA ASP A 41 4.69 -4.95 -11.68
C ASP A 41 5.86 -5.41 -10.81
N GLY A 42 5.57 -6.30 -9.87
CA GLY A 42 6.60 -6.96 -9.07
C GLY A 42 7.18 -6.13 -7.95
N ARG A 43 6.54 -5.02 -7.57
CA ARG A 43 6.94 -4.27 -6.37
C ARG A 43 6.76 -5.14 -5.14
N THR A 44 7.70 -5.01 -4.20
CA THR A 44 7.67 -5.69 -2.91
C THR A 44 7.58 -4.66 -1.79
N PHE A 45 7.09 -5.09 -0.63
CA PHE A 45 6.75 -4.16 0.45
C PHE A 45 7.35 -4.58 1.80
N TRP A 46 8.43 -5.35 1.79
CA TRP A 46 9.20 -5.59 3.00
C TRP A 46 9.71 -4.27 3.58
N PRO A 47 9.97 -4.18 4.88
CA PRO A 47 10.48 -2.95 5.47
C PRO A 47 11.69 -2.41 4.69
N GLY A 48 11.59 -1.15 4.23
CA GLY A 48 12.62 -0.48 3.46
C GLY A 48 12.56 -0.65 1.95
N ASP A 49 11.67 -1.51 1.42
CA ASP A 49 11.59 -1.75 -0.03
C ASP A 49 10.85 -0.65 -0.78
N ASP A 50 9.87 -0.03 -0.15
CA ASP A 50 9.01 0.94 -0.83
C ASP A 50 8.96 2.26 -0.03
N PRO A 51 8.98 3.43 -0.71
CA PRO A 51 8.98 4.71 -0.01
C PRO A 51 7.66 5.06 0.68
N PHE A 52 6.53 4.45 0.28
CA PHE A 52 5.20 4.83 0.77
C PHE A 52 4.49 3.71 1.51
N TRP A 53 4.80 2.46 1.21
CA TRP A 53 4.09 1.31 1.72
C TRP A 53 5.02 0.35 2.45
N GLU A 54 4.51 -0.24 3.50
CA GLU A 54 5.23 -1.28 4.22
C GLU A 54 4.25 -2.39 4.60
N ALA A 55 4.54 -3.60 4.18
CA ALA A 55 3.77 -4.76 4.58
C ALA A 55 4.26 -5.26 5.93
N VAL A 56 3.34 -5.67 6.79
CA VAL A 56 3.67 -6.17 8.11
C VAL A 56 3.98 -7.67 8.06
N ASP A 57 4.84 -8.11 8.96
CA ASP A 57 5.20 -9.52 9.15
C ASP A 57 4.86 -9.90 10.58
N LEU A 58 3.57 -10.19 10.82
CA LEU A 58 3.09 -10.49 12.16
C LEU A 58 1.69 -11.14 12.14
N HIS A 59 1.31 -11.69 13.29
CA HIS A 59 -0.06 -12.04 13.60
C HIS A 59 -0.70 -10.94 14.44
N TYR A 60 -1.82 -10.39 13.98
CA TYR A 60 -2.53 -9.36 14.73
C TYR A 60 -3.43 -9.99 15.79
N TRP A 61 -2.81 -10.45 16.85
CA TRP A 61 -3.46 -11.26 17.91
C TRP A 61 -4.56 -10.50 18.65
N GLY A 62 -4.53 -9.17 18.62
CA GLY A 62 -5.54 -8.34 19.28
C GLY A 62 -6.96 -8.52 18.72
N THR A 63 -7.08 -8.94 17.46
CA THR A 63 -8.35 -9.26 16.81
C THR A 63 -8.61 -10.75 16.69
N LYS A 64 -7.70 -11.59 17.19
CA LYS A 64 -7.75 -13.05 17.09
C LYS A 64 -7.83 -13.54 15.65
N ASP A 65 -7.08 -12.90 14.76
CA ASP A 65 -7.02 -13.26 13.36
C ASP A 65 -6.55 -14.70 13.16
N LEU A 66 -7.07 -15.34 12.14
CA LEU A 66 -6.72 -16.72 11.78
C LEU A 66 -5.48 -16.78 10.88
N GLU A 67 -5.05 -15.64 10.34
CA GLU A 67 -3.97 -15.56 9.37
C GLU A 67 -2.71 -14.90 9.95
N TRP A 68 -1.56 -15.29 9.41
CA TRP A 68 -0.31 -14.55 9.55
C TRP A 68 -0.21 -13.54 8.42
N TYR A 69 0.15 -12.30 8.72
CA TYR A 69 0.42 -11.28 7.70
C TYR A 69 1.86 -11.41 7.24
N ASP A 70 2.05 -11.69 5.97
CA ASP A 70 3.35 -11.92 5.35
C ASP A 70 3.58 -10.90 4.24
N PRO A 71 4.70 -10.17 4.25
CA PRO A 71 4.99 -9.22 3.16
C PRO A 71 4.99 -9.85 1.77
N ASP A 72 5.33 -11.12 1.62
CA ASP A 72 5.31 -11.80 0.32
C ASP A 72 3.90 -11.99 -0.22
N ALA A 73 2.86 -11.84 0.61
CA ALA A 73 1.48 -11.91 0.16
C ALA A 73 1.00 -10.61 -0.52
N VAL A 74 1.84 -9.58 -0.56
CA VAL A 74 1.52 -8.27 -1.13
C VAL A 74 2.48 -7.97 -2.27
N VAL A 75 1.95 -7.82 -3.47
CA VAL A 75 2.74 -7.48 -4.67
C VAL A 75 1.93 -6.54 -5.56
N THR A 76 2.56 -6.02 -6.61
CA THR A 76 1.85 -5.26 -7.64
C THR A 76 1.82 -6.06 -8.94
N GLU A 77 0.67 -6.06 -9.59
CA GLU A 77 0.48 -6.78 -10.84
C GLU A 77 -0.70 -6.18 -11.62
N GLY A 78 -0.52 -5.94 -12.91
CA GLY A 78 -1.59 -5.50 -13.79
C GLY A 78 -2.19 -4.15 -13.43
N GLY A 79 -1.46 -3.26 -12.78
CA GLY A 79 -1.96 -1.96 -12.35
C GLY A 79 -2.66 -1.98 -11.00
N ASP A 80 -2.51 -3.05 -10.24
CA ASP A 80 -3.14 -3.20 -8.92
C ASP A 80 -2.13 -3.58 -7.86
N MET A 81 -2.41 -3.17 -6.61
CA MET A 81 -1.79 -3.80 -5.45
C MET A 81 -2.60 -5.06 -5.15
N VAL A 82 -1.95 -6.22 -5.20
CA VAL A 82 -2.61 -7.52 -5.02
C VAL A 82 -2.23 -8.10 -3.67
N ILE A 83 -3.22 -8.32 -2.82
CA ILE A 83 -3.06 -8.98 -1.53
C ILE A 83 -3.71 -10.35 -1.63
N THR A 84 -2.91 -11.40 -1.45
CA THR A 84 -3.38 -12.77 -1.63
C THR A 84 -3.51 -13.46 -0.28
N MET A 85 -4.68 -14.03 -0.03
CA MET A 85 -4.89 -14.91 1.12
C MET A 85 -4.80 -16.36 0.67
N THR A 86 -3.98 -17.14 1.34
CA THR A 86 -3.79 -18.56 1.03
C THR A 86 -4.10 -19.41 2.25
N GLN A 87 -4.59 -20.62 2.00
CA GLN A 87 -4.81 -21.60 3.05
C GLN A 87 -3.56 -22.47 3.18
N GLU A 88 -2.48 -21.84 3.65
CA GLU A 88 -1.21 -22.51 3.88
C GLU A 88 -0.80 -22.33 5.33
N PRO A 89 -0.46 -23.39 6.06
CA PRO A 89 0.07 -23.26 7.41
C PRO A 89 1.35 -22.43 7.39
N TRP A 90 1.36 -21.37 8.18
CA TRP A 90 2.50 -20.47 8.30
C TRP A 90 2.63 -19.98 9.73
N ASN A 91 3.79 -20.18 10.34
CA ASN A 91 4.08 -19.73 11.70
C ASN A 91 3.03 -20.18 12.73
N GLY A 92 2.49 -21.40 12.57
CA GLY A 92 1.50 -21.96 13.48
C GLY A 92 0.05 -21.57 13.20
N LEU A 93 -0.20 -20.77 12.15
CA LEU A 93 -1.55 -20.40 11.72
C LEU A 93 -1.91 -21.12 10.43
N ASN A 94 -3.20 -21.31 10.20
CA ASN A 94 -3.70 -22.07 9.05
C ASN A 94 -3.83 -21.22 7.78
N PHE A 95 -3.75 -19.91 7.88
CA PHE A 95 -3.92 -18.98 6.77
C PHE A 95 -2.78 -18.00 6.71
N ARG A 96 -2.52 -17.49 5.52
CA ARG A 96 -1.51 -16.48 5.24
C ARG A 96 -2.15 -15.41 4.37
N SER A 97 -1.95 -14.16 4.71
CA SER A 97 -2.47 -13.02 3.97
C SER A 97 -1.50 -11.85 4.05
N GLY A 98 -1.93 -10.67 3.66
CA GLY A 98 -1.13 -9.47 3.69
C GLY A 98 -1.82 -8.32 4.41
N MET A 99 -1.01 -7.47 5.02
CA MET A 99 -1.45 -6.23 5.62
C MET A 99 -0.42 -5.15 5.29
N VAL A 100 -0.87 -4.04 4.73
CA VAL A 100 -0.02 -2.95 4.26
C VAL A 100 -0.36 -1.69 5.02
N GLN A 101 0.67 -0.93 5.35
CA GLN A 101 0.51 0.35 6.04
C GLN A 101 1.42 1.41 5.40
N SER A 102 1.05 2.67 5.59
CA SER A 102 1.88 3.82 5.19
C SER A 102 2.40 4.58 6.41
N TRP A 103 2.43 3.95 7.55
CA TRP A 103 2.82 4.54 8.82
C TRP A 103 4.27 5.05 8.75
N ASN A 104 4.46 6.33 9.11
CA ASN A 104 5.76 7.00 9.09
C ASN A 104 6.42 7.06 7.69
N LYS A 105 5.66 6.85 6.62
CA LYS A 105 6.17 6.93 5.25
C LYS A 105 5.93 8.29 4.60
N MET A 106 4.85 8.96 5.00
CA MET A 106 4.51 10.29 4.49
C MET A 106 3.72 11.06 5.54
N TRP A 107 3.87 12.39 5.51
CA TRP A 107 3.13 13.32 6.37
C TRP A 107 3.11 14.73 5.81
#